data_8ca8d8b35b11c083baa569d7f90a9379
#
_entry.id   8ca8d8b35b11c083baa569d7f90a9379
#
_cell.length_a   1.000
_cell.length_b   1.000
_cell.length_c   1.000
_cell.angle_alpha   90.00
_cell.angle_beta   90.00
_cell.angle_gamma   90.00
#
_symmetry.space_group_name_H-M   'P 1'
#
loop_
_entity.id
_entity.type
_entity.pdbx_description
1 polymer ?
#
loop_
_entity_poly.entity_id
_entity_poly.type
_entity_poly.pdbx_seq_one_letter_code
_entity_poly.pdbx_strand_id
1 'polypeptide(L)'
;MLYFQYFCTLIHHKTIMSEISKKQCGVLFDLDGVLLDSEGQYSIFWEQMDKEYQTGVPNFADFIKGFHLTRILSYFANDKERQEVLEKLLEFERTMRFEFFPGALSFVRQLREAGIPMAIVTSSDRKKMQALFSQYPEFPTLFDKIVTGDMVTHAKPDPECFILAAQAIGVDIKDCIVFEDSRNGLLAGRESGARVIGIATTISAEEVATMSNLTFNTIGELTLEHVMNCRR
;
A
#
# COMPACT_ATOMS: atom_id res chain seq x y z
N MET A 1 28.05 -30.95 7.42
CA MET A 1 27.90 -29.71 6.62
C MET A 1 26.55 -29.04 6.80
N LEU A 2 25.41 -29.75 6.79
CA LEU A 2 24.04 -29.20 7.00
C LEU A 2 23.81 -28.52 8.38
N TYR A 3 24.39 -29.07 9.46
CA TYR A 3 24.26 -28.50 10.82
C TYR A 3 24.97 -27.13 10.98
N PHE A 4 26.06 -26.93 10.28
CA PHE A 4 26.81 -25.67 10.36
C PHE A 4 26.08 -24.52 9.61
N GLN A 5 25.47 -24.84 8.50
CA GLN A 5 24.64 -23.89 7.74
C GLN A 5 23.38 -23.48 8.55
N TYR A 6 22.74 -24.44 9.22
CA TYR A 6 21.57 -24.16 10.07
C TYR A 6 21.93 -23.29 11.28
N PHE A 7 23.12 -23.54 11.88
CA PHE A 7 23.60 -22.75 13.03
C PHE A 7 24.02 -21.33 12.63
N CYS A 8 24.64 -21.13 11.46
CA CYS A 8 24.97 -19.82 10.92
C CYS A 8 23.70 -19.01 10.59
N THR A 9 22.68 -19.65 10.04
CA THR A 9 21.38 -19.00 9.75
C THR A 9 20.69 -18.57 11.05
N LEU A 10 20.71 -19.40 12.11
CA LEU A 10 20.14 -19.09 13.42
C LEU A 10 20.88 -17.95 14.15
N ILE A 11 22.21 -17.91 14.06
CA ILE A 11 23.03 -16.85 14.65
C ILE A 11 22.81 -15.54 13.88
N HIS A 12 22.78 -15.60 12.55
CA HIS A 12 22.49 -14.44 11.72
C HIS A 12 21.10 -13.87 12.00
N HIS A 13 20.10 -14.75 12.13
CA HIS A 13 18.74 -14.35 12.52
C HIS A 13 18.68 -13.73 13.92
N LYS A 14 19.37 -14.30 14.91
CA LYS A 14 19.43 -13.73 16.27
C LYS A 14 20.17 -12.39 16.34
N THR A 15 21.22 -12.22 15.53
CA THR A 15 21.96 -10.95 15.45
C THR A 15 21.10 -9.85 14.81
N ILE A 16 20.40 -10.17 13.72
CA ILE A 16 19.42 -9.27 13.09
C ILE A 16 18.33 -8.89 14.10
N MET A 17 17.76 -9.85 14.82
CA MET A 17 16.72 -9.61 15.85
C MET A 17 17.24 -8.74 17.02
N SER A 18 18.51 -8.86 17.42
CA SER A 18 19.10 -8.02 18.48
C SER A 18 19.39 -6.59 18.01
N GLU A 19 19.64 -6.38 16.74
CA GLU A 19 19.81 -5.05 16.15
C GLU A 19 18.47 -4.33 15.91
N ILE A 20 17.41 -5.07 15.55
CA ILE A 20 16.02 -4.58 15.46
C ILE A 20 15.58 -3.98 16.79
N SER A 21 15.91 -4.62 17.92
CA SER A 21 15.59 -4.17 19.27
C SER A 21 16.27 -2.84 19.68
N LYS A 22 17.28 -2.39 18.94
CA LYS A 22 18.08 -1.19 19.32
C LYS A 22 17.64 0.11 18.66
N LYS A 23 16.83 0.07 17.58
CA LYS A 23 16.25 1.25 16.95
C LYS A 23 14.84 0.91 16.47
N GLN A 24 13.86 1.58 17.03
CA GLN A 24 12.47 1.40 16.67
C GLN A 24 12.28 1.83 15.20
N CYS A 25 11.95 0.88 14.31
CA CYS A 25 11.64 1.13 12.90
C CYS A 25 10.16 0.84 12.71
N GLY A 26 9.44 1.71 12.02
CA GLY A 26 8.06 1.47 11.61
C GLY A 26 7.96 1.13 10.13
N VAL A 27 6.95 0.36 9.77
CA VAL A 27 6.65 0.05 8.36
C VAL A 27 5.22 0.47 8.04
N LEU A 28 5.07 1.27 6.99
CA LEU A 28 3.81 1.84 6.53
C LEU A 28 3.52 1.32 5.13
N PHE A 29 2.51 0.48 5.00
CA PHE A 29 2.14 -0.12 3.71
C PHE A 29 0.97 0.63 3.08
N ASP A 30 1.12 1.06 1.83
CA ASP A 30 -0.06 1.16 0.99
C ASP A 30 -0.67 -0.23 0.79
N LEU A 31 -1.92 -0.28 0.35
CA LEU A 31 -2.68 -1.53 0.25
C LEU A 31 -2.78 -2.00 -1.20
N ASP A 32 -3.45 -1.19 -2.04
CA ASP A 32 -3.76 -1.53 -3.43
C ASP A 32 -2.51 -1.36 -4.29
N GLY A 33 -2.13 -2.37 -5.05
CA GLY A 33 -0.88 -2.35 -5.83
C GLY A 33 0.38 -2.69 -5.03
N VAL A 34 0.32 -2.69 -3.68
CA VAL A 34 1.44 -3.11 -2.81
C VAL A 34 1.18 -4.47 -2.20
N LEU A 35 0.12 -4.63 -1.42
CA LEU A 35 -0.26 -5.88 -0.77
C LEU A 35 -1.35 -6.63 -1.55
N LEU A 36 -2.33 -5.90 -2.13
CA LEU A 36 -3.43 -6.44 -2.90
C LEU A 36 -3.22 -6.22 -4.40
N ASP A 37 -3.43 -7.28 -5.18
CA ASP A 37 -3.51 -7.25 -6.64
C ASP A 37 -4.94 -6.90 -7.07
N SER A 38 -5.32 -5.64 -6.90
CA SER A 38 -6.67 -5.14 -7.18
C SER A 38 -6.75 -4.31 -8.47
N GLU A 39 -5.62 -3.81 -8.97
CA GLU A 39 -5.55 -2.88 -10.11
C GLU A 39 -6.21 -3.42 -11.39
N GLY A 40 -6.01 -4.71 -11.71
CA GLY A 40 -6.65 -5.32 -12.87
C GLY A 40 -8.17 -5.30 -12.81
N GLN A 41 -8.75 -5.55 -11.63
CA GLN A 41 -10.20 -5.53 -11.44
C GLN A 41 -10.76 -4.10 -11.50
N TYR A 42 -10.06 -3.13 -10.92
CA TYR A 42 -10.43 -1.71 -11.03
C TYR A 42 -10.32 -1.19 -12.47
N SER A 43 -9.27 -1.59 -13.21
CA SER A 43 -9.13 -1.21 -14.61
C SER A 43 -10.34 -1.67 -15.42
N ILE A 44 -10.76 -2.93 -15.27
CA ILE A 44 -11.96 -3.46 -15.94
C ILE A 44 -13.22 -2.68 -15.54
N PHE A 45 -13.39 -2.38 -14.26
CA PHE A 45 -14.53 -1.60 -13.77
C PHE A 45 -14.55 -0.20 -14.40
N TRP A 46 -13.43 0.53 -14.39
CA TRP A 46 -13.36 1.90 -14.90
C TRP A 46 -13.47 1.96 -16.43
N GLU A 47 -12.94 0.98 -17.16
CA GLU A 47 -13.19 0.84 -18.61
C GLU A 47 -14.68 0.65 -18.92
N GLN A 48 -15.38 -0.13 -18.08
CA GLN A 48 -16.82 -0.31 -18.23
C GLN A 48 -17.59 0.99 -17.93
N MET A 49 -17.21 1.75 -16.90
CA MET A 49 -17.82 3.04 -16.58
C MET A 49 -17.58 4.06 -17.70
N ASP A 50 -16.36 4.15 -18.23
CA ASP A 50 -16.05 5.04 -19.36
C ASP A 50 -16.85 4.69 -20.61
N LYS A 51 -16.98 3.41 -20.90
CA LYS A 51 -17.79 2.93 -22.05
C LYS A 51 -19.28 3.27 -21.89
N GLU A 52 -19.82 3.21 -20.67
CA GLU A 52 -21.23 3.50 -20.39
C GLU A 52 -21.53 5.01 -20.38
N TYR A 53 -20.67 5.80 -19.72
CA TYR A 53 -20.90 7.23 -19.47
C TYR A 53 -20.11 8.17 -20.38
N GLN A 54 -19.18 7.66 -21.19
CA GLN A 54 -18.41 8.40 -22.20
C GLN A 54 -17.71 9.63 -21.61
N THR A 55 -16.77 9.43 -20.69
CA THR A 55 -16.02 10.52 -20.02
C THR A 55 -15.26 11.42 -21.00
N GLY A 56 -14.99 10.95 -22.22
CA GLY A 56 -14.23 11.66 -23.24
C GLY A 56 -12.71 11.69 -22.99
N VAL A 57 -12.24 10.95 -22.01
CA VAL A 57 -10.81 10.86 -21.67
C VAL A 57 -10.22 9.58 -22.27
N PRO A 58 -9.23 9.70 -23.19
CA PRO A 58 -8.59 8.51 -23.76
C PRO A 58 -7.92 7.64 -22.67
N ASN A 59 -8.11 6.32 -22.75
CA ASN A 59 -7.56 5.35 -21.80
C ASN A 59 -7.90 5.72 -20.34
N PHE A 60 -9.16 6.03 -20.08
CA PHE A 60 -9.66 6.58 -18.80
C PHE A 60 -9.17 5.77 -17.60
N ALA A 61 -9.25 4.45 -17.62
CA ALA A 61 -8.83 3.59 -16.52
C ALA A 61 -7.34 3.78 -16.14
N ASP A 62 -6.46 3.90 -17.14
CA ASP A 62 -5.03 4.16 -16.89
C ASP A 62 -4.77 5.60 -16.47
N PHE A 63 -5.51 6.54 -17.06
CA PHE A 63 -5.38 7.97 -16.77
C PHE A 63 -5.68 8.30 -15.31
N ILE A 64 -6.66 7.64 -14.69
CA ILE A 64 -7.11 7.92 -13.32
C ILE A 64 -6.31 7.19 -12.23
N LYS A 65 -5.36 6.33 -12.58
CA LYS A 65 -4.54 5.62 -11.60
C LYS A 65 -3.88 6.57 -10.61
N GLY A 66 -4.06 6.29 -9.33
CA GLY A 66 -3.56 7.12 -8.23
C GLY A 66 -4.36 8.41 -7.97
N PHE A 67 -5.52 8.62 -8.63
CA PHE A 67 -6.39 9.75 -8.31
C PHE A 67 -7.32 9.39 -7.14
N HIS A 68 -7.62 10.40 -6.32
CA HIS A 68 -8.67 10.27 -5.31
C HIS A 68 -10.06 10.17 -5.96
N LEU A 69 -10.97 9.39 -5.37
CA LEU A 69 -12.30 9.11 -5.91
C LEU A 69 -13.08 10.37 -6.30
N THR A 70 -13.03 11.42 -5.47
CA THR A 70 -13.71 12.70 -5.76
C THR A 70 -13.25 13.30 -7.08
N ARG A 71 -11.95 13.20 -7.40
CA ARG A 71 -11.39 13.66 -8.67
C ARG A 71 -11.82 12.75 -9.82
N ILE A 72 -11.83 11.43 -9.62
CA ILE A 72 -12.31 10.49 -10.64
C ILE A 72 -13.77 10.79 -10.99
N LEU A 73 -14.62 10.96 -10.00
CA LEU A 73 -16.04 11.27 -10.20
C LEU A 73 -16.26 12.61 -10.93
N SER A 74 -15.32 13.56 -10.83
CA SER A 74 -15.46 14.85 -11.53
C SER A 74 -15.41 14.77 -13.06
N TYR A 75 -14.96 13.64 -13.63
CA TYR A 75 -14.97 13.40 -15.08
C TYR A 75 -16.33 12.97 -15.63
N PHE A 76 -17.28 12.60 -14.76
CA PHE A 76 -18.65 12.28 -15.15
C PHE A 76 -19.48 13.56 -15.23
N ALA A 77 -20.34 13.67 -16.26
CA ALA A 77 -20.90 14.93 -16.73
C ALA A 77 -21.77 15.67 -15.70
N ASN A 78 -22.52 14.94 -14.88
CA ASN A 78 -23.48 15.52 -13.94
C ASN A 78 -23.58 14.74 -12.63
N ASP A 79 -24.26 15.32 -11.64
CA ASP A 79 -24.36 14.73 -10.30
C ASP A 79 -25.12 13.39 -10.29
N LYS A 80 -26.06 13.19 -11.22
CA LYS A 80 -26.77 11.91 -11.34
C LYS A 80 -25.82 10.80 -11.77
N GLU A 81 -25.04 11.03 -12.80
CA GLU A 81 -24.03 10.06 -13.28
C GLU A 81 -22.99 9.75 -12.20
N ARG A 82 -22.50 10.79 -11.50
CA ARG A 82 -21.56 10.63 -10.38
C ARG A 82 -22.12 9.75 -9.28
N GLN A 83 -23.39 9.93 -8.94
CA GLN A 83 -24.07 9.12 -7.93
C GLN A 83 -24.26 7.68 -8.41
N GLU A 84 -24.68 7.46 -9.64
CA GLU A 84 -24.82 6.12 -10.23
C GLU A 84 -23.50 5.38 -10.30
N VAL A 85 -22.42 6.05 -10.73
CA VAL A 85 -21.06 5.47 -10.75
C VAL A 85 -20.58 5.12 -9.35
N LEU A 86 -20.83 6.00 -8.37
CA LEU A 86 -20.48 5.72 -6.97
C LEU A 86 -21.22 4.49 -6.43
N GLU A 87 -22.51 4.36 -6.71
CA GLU A 87 -23.31 3.19 -6.30
C GLU A 87 -22.78 1.90 -6.94
N LYS A 88 -22.45 1.94 -8.25
CA LYS A 88 -21.83 0.82 -8.95
C LYS A 88 -20.46 0.46 -8.39
N LEU A 89 -19.65 1.45 -8.04
CA LEU A 89 -18.35 1.24 -7.41
C LEU A 89 -18.49 0.54 -6.04
N LEU A 90 -19.40 1.02 -5.21
CA LEU A 90 -19.66 0.43 -3.89
C LEU A 90 -20.13 -1.02 -4.00
N GLU A 91 -21.00 -1.33 -4.99
CA GLU A 91 -21.43 -2.71 -5.23
C GLU A 91 -20.28 -3.57 -5.78
N PHE A 92 -19.48 -3.04 -6.71
CA PHE A 92 -18.27 -3.72 -7.20
C PHE A 92 -17.32 -4.05 -6.05
N GLU A 93 -16.97 -3.08 -5.19
CA GLU A 93 -16.07 -3.29 -4.04
C GLU A 93 -16.64 -4.27 -3.01
N ARG A 94 -17.95 -4.32 -2.84
CA ARG A 94 -18.63 -5.27 -1.95
C ARG A 94 -18.51 -6.72 -2.45
N THR A 95 -18.46 -6.90 -3.77
CA THR A 95 -18.50 -8.22 -4.42
C THR A 95 -17.17 -8.64 -5.02
N MET A 96 -16.20 -7.73 -5.15
CA MET A 96 -14.89 -8.04 -5.70
C MET A 96 -14.16 -9.09 -4.85
N ARG A 97 -13.34 -9.90 -5.51
CA ARG A 97 -12.48 -10.85 -4.83
C ARG A 97 -11.12 -10.19 -4.58
N PHE A 98 -10.76 -10.08 -3.31
CA PHE A 98 -9.44 -9.57 -2.95
C PHE A 98 -8.39 -10.68 -3.11
N GLU A 99 -7.32 -10.37 -3.81
CA GLU A 99 -6.18 -11.28 -3.99
C GLU A 99 -4.91 -10.56 -3.53
N PHE A 100 -4.08 -11.25 -2.76
CA PHE A 100 -2.79 -10.72 -2.33
C PHE A 100 -1.72 -11.01 -3.36
N PHE A 101 -0.80 -10.08 -3.58
CA PHE A 101 0.38 -10.39 -4.36
C PHE A 101 1.13 -11.59 -3.77
N PRO A 102 1.73 -12.46 -4.62
CA PRO A 102 2.55 -13.57 -4.15
C PRO A 102 3.63 -13.08 -3.17
N GLY A 103 3.70 -13.72 -2.00
CA GLY A 103 4.67 -13.35 -0.96
C GLY A 103 4.25 -12.24 0.01
N ALA A 104 3.24 -11.42 -0.31
CA ALA A 104 2.82 -10.29 0.53
C ALA A 104 2.50 -10.69 1.97
N LEU A 105 1.60 -11.65 2.17
CA LEU A 105 1.24 -12.11 3.52
C LEU A 105 2.41 -12.76 4.26
N SER A 106 3.28 -13.47 3.54
CA SER A 106 4.48 -14.07 4.14
C SER A 106 5.44 -12.99 4.65
N PHE A 107 5.65 -11.95 3.87
CA PHE A 107 6.52 -10.82 4.24
C PHE A 107 5.96 -10.04 5.43
N VAL A 108 4.66 -9.71 5.43
CA VAL A 108 4.00 -9.03 6.56
C VAL A 108 4.10 -9.87 7.84
N ARG A 109 3.90 -11.20 7.78
CA ARG A 109 4.06 -12.08 8.94
C ARG A 109 5.49 -12.10 9.47
N GLN A 110 6.51 -12.15 8.61
CA GLN A 110 7.91 -12.06 9.01
C GLN A 110 8.22 -10.75 9.76
N LEU A 111 7.69 -9.62 9.29
CA LEU A 111 7.82 -8.33 9.99
C LEU A 111 7.13 -8.33 11.35
N ARG A 112 5.93 -8.94 11.43
CA ARG A 112 5.17 -9.09 12.69
C ARG A 112 5.92 -9.95 13.70
N GLU A 113 6.47 -11.08 13.27
CA GLU A 113 7.30 -11.98 14.09
C GLU A 113 8.59 -11.29 14.57
N ALA A 114 9.14 -10.40 13.75
CA ALA A 114 10.29 -9.56 14.10
C ALA A 114 9.93 -8.43 15.09
N GLY A 115 8.65 -8.24 15.43
CA GLY A 115 8.17 -7.21 16.35
C GLY A 115 8.25 -5.80 15.79
N ILE A 116 8.22 -5.64 14.46
CA ILE A 116 8.26 -4.34 13.79
C ILE A 116 6.86 -3.73 13.82
N PRO A 117 6.68 -2.51 14.36
CA PRO A 117 5.41 -1.80 14.30
C PRO A 117 4.99 -1.52 12.85
N MET A 118 3.73 -1.83 12.52
CA MET A 118 3.24 -1.73 11.15
C MET A 118 1.88 -1.07 11.06
N ALA A 119 1.66 -0.29 10.00
CA ALA A 119 0.34 0.21 9.64
C ALA A 119 0.02 0.00 8.17
N ILE A 120 -1.28 -0.17 7.87
CA ILE A 120 -1.83 0.04 6.53
C ILE A 120 -2.16 1.52 6.38
N VAL A 121 -1.84 2.10 5.21
CA VAL A 121 -2.11 3.50 4.87
C VAL A 121 -2.69 3.57 3.46
N THR A 122 -3.99 3.44 3.34
CA THR A 122 -4.70 3.31 2.07
C THR A 122 -5.57 4.52 1.74
N SER A 123 -5.70 4.82 0.44
CA SER A 123 -6.71 5.78 -0.06
C SER A 123 -8.12 5.21 -0.09
N SER A 124 -8.27 3.90 0.12
CA SER A 124 -9.56 3.22 0.22
C SER A 124 -10.31 3.64 1.48
N ASP A 125 -11.64 3.62 1.40
CA ASP A 125 -12.51 3.96 2.52
C ASP A 125 -12.72 2.77 3.48
N ARG A 126 -13.39 3.06 4.60
CA ARG A 126 -13.70 2.05 5.62
C ARG A 126 -14.61 0.93 5.10
N LYS A 127 -15.48 1.19 4.12
CA LYS A 127 -16.42 0.17 3.59
C LYS A 127 -15.66 -0.88 2.80
N LYS A 128 -14.72 -0.48 1.93
CA LYS A 128 -13.84 -1.41 1.22
C LYS A 128 -12.99 -2.23 2.20
N MET A 129 -12.45 -1.58 3.25
CA MET A 129 -11.69 -2.29 4.28
C MET A 129 -12.53 -3.33 5.01
N GLN A 130 -13.81 -3.06 5.30
CA GLN A 130 -14.72 -4.03 5.89
C GLN A 130 -14.98 -5.22 4.97
N ALA A 131 -15.13 -5.01 3.66
CA ALA A 131 -15.29 -6.08 2.68
C ALA A 131 -14.03 -6.97 2.64
N LEU A 132 -12.83 -6.38 2.62
CA LEU A 132 -11.56 -7.11 2.71
C LEU A 132 -11.48 -7.96 4.01
N PHE A 133 -11.78 -7.36 5.16
CA PHE A 133 -11.70 -8.05 6.45
C PHE A 133 -12.74 -9.16 6.60
N SER A 134 -13.88 -9.04 5.92
CA SER A 134 -14.88 -10.12 5.86
C SER A 134 -14.36 -11.33 5.10
N GLN A 135 -13.54 -11.14 4.05
CA GLN A 135 -12.90 -12.23 3.32
C GLN A 135 -11.66 -12.76 4.02
N TYR A 136 -10.93 -11.91 4.75
CA TYR A 136 -9.68 -12.24 5.45
C TYR A 136 -9.67 -11.73 6.89
N PRO A 137 -10.41 -12.38 7.83
CA PRO A 137 -10.58 -11.87 9.22
C PRO A 137 -9.27 -11.75 10.01
N GLU A 138 -8.25 -12.53 9.68
CA GLU A 138 -6.95 -12.49 10.35
C GLU A 138 -6.07 -11.32 9.85
N PHE A 139 -6.32 -10.83 8.64
CA PHE A 139 -5.45 -9.83 8.01
C PHE A 139 -5.27 -8.55 8.84
N PRO A 140 -6.34 -7.91 9.34
CA PRO A 140 -6.18 -6.70 10.15
C PRO A 140 -5.39 -6.91 11.44
N THR A 141 -5.35 -8.13 11.98
CA THR A 141 -4.62 -8.43 13.23
C THR A 141 -3.10 -8.42 13.07
N LEU A 142 -2.62 -8.46 11.83
CA LEU A 142 -1.19 -8.38 11.51
C LEU A 142 -0.63 -6.96 11.68
N PHE A 143 -1.48 -5.93 11.72
CA PHE A 143 -1.09 -4.52 11.78
C PHE A 143 -1.46 -3.89 13.11
N ASP A 144 -0.66 -2.92 13.56
CA ASP A 144 -0.94 -2.18 14.78
C ASP A 144 -1.98 -1.09 14.54
N LYS A 145 -2.00 -0.51 13.32
CA LYS A 145 -2.95 0.52 12.90
C LYS A 145 -3.34 0.38 11.44
N ILE A 146 -4.50 0.96 11.12
CA ILE A 146 -5.01 1.09 9.76
C ILE A 146 -5.50 2.53 9.60
N VAL A 147 -4.94 3.23 8.62
CA VAL A 147 -5.33 4.59 8.23
C VAL A 147 -5.99 4.50 6.85
N THR A 148 -7.26 4.88 6.78
CA THR A 148 -8.08 4.86 5.57
C THR A 148 -8.27 6.26 5.00
N GLY A 149 -8.66 6.37 3.73
CA GLY A 149 -8.83 7.66 3.06
C GLY A 149 -9.83 8.61 3.72
N ASP A 150 -10.82 8.07 4.45
CA ASP A 150 -11.81 8.85 5.22
C ASP A 150 -11.29 9.36 6.57
N MET A 151 -10.04 9.04 6.95
CA MET A 151 -9.42 9.48 8.21
C MET A 151 -8.52 10.71 8.04
N VAL A 152 -8.26 11.14 6.81
CA VAL A 152 -7.38 12.27 6.49
C VAL A 152 -8.13 13.43 5.86
N THR A 153 -7.63 14.64 6.05
CA THR A 153 -8.18 15.85 5.44
C THR A 153 -7.67 16.03 4.02
N HIS A 154 -6.39 15.72 3.80
CA HIS A 154 -5.72 15.86 2.52
C HIS A 154 -5.28 14.49 2.01
N ALA A 155 -5.77 14.14 0.82
CA ALA A 155 -5.39 12.88 0.16
C ALA A 155 -3.97 12.95 -0.41
N LYS A 156 -3.33 11.78 -0.63
CA LYS A 156 -2.08 11.68 -1.39
C LYS A 156 -2.16 12.51 -2.68
N PRO A 157 -1.19 13.35 -3.04
CA PRO A 157 0.21 13.32 -2.60
C PRO A 157 0.52 14.08 -1.31
N ASP A 158 -0.47 14.57 -0.54
CA ASP A 158 -0.20 15.14 0.78
C ASP A 158 0.33 14.05 1.73
N PRO A 159 1.38 14.33 2.54
CA PRO A 159 1.99 13.35 3.44
C PRO A 159 1.16 13.05 4.70
N GLU A 160 0.03 13.71 4.93
CA GLU A 160 -0.78 13.62 6.15
C GLU A 160 -1.04 12.17 6.58
N CYS A 161 -1.41 11.30 5.64
CA CYS A 161 -1.76 9.91 5.93
C CYS A 161 -0.58 9.11 6.52
N PHE A 162 0.64 9.28 6.01
CA PHE A 162 1.82 8.60 6.51
C PHE A 162 2.30 9.17 7.85
N ILE A 163 2.23 10.49 8.02
CA ILE A 163 2.54 11.14 9.30
C ILE A 163 1.58 10.66 10.39
N LEU A 164 0.28 10.62 10.10
CA LEU A 164 -0.75 10.11 11.01
C LEU A 164 -0.50 8.64 11.38
N ALA A 165 -0.15 7.81 10.41
CA ALA A 165 0.12 6.39 10.62
C ALA A 165 1.37 6.18 11.52
N ALA A 166 2.46 6.90 11.26
CA ALA A 166 3.67 6.85 12.07
C ALA A 166 3.40 7.24 13.53
N GLN A 167 2.67 8.32 13.75
CA GLN A 167 2.22 8.73 15.07
C GLN A 167 1.38 7.64 15.76
N ALA A 168 0.47 7.03 15.03
CA ALA A 168 -0.44 6.02 15.56
C ALA A 168 0.26 4.72 15.98
N ILE A 169 1.39 4.35 15.34
CA ILE A 169 2.24 3.22 15.73
C ILE A 169 3.36 3.62 16.70
N GLY A 170 3.47 4.90 17.08
CA GLY A 170 4.45 5.39 18.05
C GLY A 170 5.89 5.45 17.54
N VAL A 171 6.11 5.63 16.23
CA VAL A 171 7.43 5.71 15.61
C VAL A 171 7.60 7.09 14.93
N ASP A 172 8.79 7.69 15.02
CA ASP A 172 9.08 8.90 14.25
C ASP A 172 9.02 8.59 12.76
N ILE A 173 8.37 9.45 11.99
CA ILE A 173 8.21 9.24 10.53
C ILE A 173 9.57 9.07 9.82
N LYS A 174 10.63 9.69 10.29
CA LYS A 174 11.99 9.56 9.75
C LYS A 174 12.61 8.18 9.98
N ASP A 175 12.09 7.44 10.95
CA ASP A 175 12.46 6.06 11.23
C ASP A 175 11.46 5.07 10.61
N CYS A 176 10.50 5.54 9.81
CA CYS A 176 9.56 4.71 9.07
C CYS A 176 10.03 4.43 7.64
N ILE A 177 9.57 3.29 7.13
CA ILE A 177 9.69 2.89 5.73
C ILE A 177 8.29 2.80 5.15
N VAL A 178 8.04 3.54 4.08
CA VAL A 178 6.80 3.51 3.31
C VAL A 178 6.97 2.55 2.14
N PHE A 179 5.98 1.67 1.92
CA PHE A 179 5.85 0.84 0.73
C PHE A 179 4.72 1.39 -0.13
N GLU A 180 5.02 1.71 -1.38
CA GLU A 180 4.10 2.39 -2.30
C GLU A 180 4.39 2.07 -3.77
N ASP A 181 3.35 2.13 -4.61
CA ASP A 181 3.40 1.79 -6.02
C ASP A 181 2.89 2.91 -6.94
N SER A 182 2.13 3.86 -6.39
CA SER A 182 1.50 4.94 -7.14
C SER A 182 2.31 6.23 -7.10
N ARG A 183 2.22 7.05 -8.15
CA ARG A 183 2.91 8.35 -8.22
C ARG A 183 2.56 9.25 -7.03
N ASN A 184 1.28 9.38 -6.71
CA ASN A 184 0.83 10.24 -5.61
C ASN A 184 1.28 9.70 -4.25
N GLY A 185 1.27 8.40 -4.06
CA GLY A 185 1.71 7.80 -2.82
C GLY A 185 3.23 7.85 -2.62
N LEU A 186 4.02 7.62 -3.68
CA LEU A 186 5.48 7.80 -3.65
C LEU A 186 5.87 9.23 -3.28
N LEU A 187 5.17 10.24 -3.85
CA LEU A 187 5.37 11.64 -3.48
C LEU A 187 4.99 11.90 -2.03
N ALA A 188 3.83 11.42 -1.57
CA ALA A 188 3.40 11.54 -0.18
C ALA A 188 4.40 10.92 0.79
N GLY A 189 4.91 9.72 0.48
CA GLY A 189 5.94 9.04 1.27
C GLY A 189 7.22 9.86 1.39
N ARG A 190 7.72 10.42 0.30
CA ARG A 190 8.91 11.30 0.29
C ARG A 190 8.68 12.57 1.10
N GLU A 191 7.57 13.26 0.85
CA GLU A 191 7.23 14.52 1.52
C GLU A 191 6.98 14.33 3.03
N SER A 192 6.60 13.11 3.46
CA SER A 192 6.48 12.79 4.89
C SER A 192 7.83 12.78 5.63
N GLY A 193 8.93 12.62 4.89
CA GLY A 193 10.28 12.44 5.44
C GLY A 193 10.63 10.99 5.77
N ALA A 194 9.76 10.03 5.48
CA ALA A 194 10.05 8.60 5.57
C ALA A 194 11.01 8.15 4.46
N ARG A 195 11.59 6.96 4.61
CA ARG A 195 12.20 6.26 3.50
C ARG A 195 11.15 5.55 2.68
N VAL A 196 11.31 5.53 1.37
CA VAL A 196 10.33 4.95 0.45
C VAL A 196 10.93 3.77 -0.28
N ILE A 197 10.27 2.63 -0.17
CA ILE A 197 10.48 1.46 -1.04
C ILE A 197 9.34 1.44 -2.04
N GLY A 198 9.67 1.66 -3.30
CA GLY A 198 8.70 1.67 -4.39
C GLY A 198 8.48 0.27 -4.96
N ILE A 199 7.24 -0.05 -5.26
CA ILE A 199 6.81 -1.30 -5.90
C ILE A 199 6.29 -0.98 -7.30
N ALA A 200 6.86 -1.58 -8.33
CA ALA A 200 6.57 -1.25 -9.74
C ALA A 200 5.40 -2.09 -10.29
N THR A 201 4.28 -2.07 -9.60
CA THR A 201 3.06 -2.79 -10.00
C THR A 201 2.07 -1.90 -10.76
N THR A 202 2.03 -0.60 -10.47
CA THR A 202 1.08 0.37 -11.05
C THR A 202 1.71 1.27 -12.09
N ILE A 203 2.97 1.70 -11.88
CA ILE A 203 3.75 2.51 -12.83
C ILE A 203 5.10 1.84 -13.12
N SER A 204 5.81 2.28 -14.16
CA SER A 204 7.06 1.63 -14.58
C SER A 204 8.15 1.70 -13.51
N ALA A 205 9.02 0.69 -13.47
CA ALA A 205 10.12 0.63 -12.52
C ALA A 205 11.08 1.83 -12.64
N GLU A 206 11.28 2.33 -13.87
CA GLU A 206 12.07 3.53 -14.14
C GLU A 206 11.45 4.76 -13.47
N GLU A 207 10.13 4.89 -13.54
CA GLU A 207 9.42 6.00 -12.92
C GLU A 207 9.43 5.88 -11.39
N VAL A 208 9.15 4.69 -10.84
CA VAL A 208 9.23 4.42 -9.40
C VAL A 208 10.61 4.78 -8.85
N ALA A 209 11.68 4.40 -9.55
CA ALA A 209 13.06 4.67 -9.14
C ALA A 209 13.40 6.16 -9.02
N THR A 210 12.67 7.04 -9.72
CA THR A 210 12.88 8.49 -9.58
C THR A 210 12.31 9.05 -8.27
N MET A 211 11.41 8.31 -7.61
CA MET A 211 10.63 8.76 -6.45
C MET A 211 10.84 7.92 -5.19
N SER A 212 11.61 6.84 -5.26
CA SER A 212 11.87 5.92 -4.15
C SER A 212 13.36 5.82 -3.80
N ASN A 213 13.66 5.30 -2.62
CA ASN A 213 15.03 5.00 -2.19
C ASN A 213 15.50 3.63 -2.70
N LEU A 214 14.57 2.68 -2.82
CA LEU A 214 14.76 1.35 -3.41
C LEU A 214 13.53 1.01 -4.24
N THR A 215 13.70 0.22 -5.29
CA THR A 215 12.63 -0.20 -6.19
C THR A 215 12.63 -1.71 -6.35
N PHE A 216 11.45 -2.31 -6.28
CA PHE A 216 11.21 -3.74 -6.52
C PHE A 216 10.03 -3.90 -7.46
N ASN A 217 9.98 -5.01 -8.21
CA ASN A 217 8.84 -5.26 -9.10
C ASN A 217 7.60 -5.71 -8.32
N THR A 218 7.80 -6.50 -7.26
CA THR A 218 6.71 -6.98 -6.41
C THR A 218 7.13 -7.03 -4.93
N ILE A 219 6.16 -6.98 -4.03
CA ILE A 219 6.37 -7.13 -2.59
C ILE A 219 7.00 -8.50 -2.24
N GLY A 220 6.80 -9.53 -3.07
CA GLY A 220 7.34 -10.87 -2.84
C GLY A 220 8.85 -10.99 -2.99
N GLU A 221 9.53 -9.99 -3.60
CA GLU A 221 10.99 -9.93 -3.70
C GLU A 221 11.64 -9.45 -2.39
N LEU A 222 10.85 -8.94 -1.45
CA LEU A 222 11.35 -8.30 -0.24
C LEU A 222 11.71 -9.30 0.85
N THR A 223 12.72 -8.94 1.62
CA THR A 223 13.19 -9.64 2.81
C THR A 223 13.33 -8.67 3.98
N LEU A 224 13.44 -9.20 5.21
CA LEU A 224 13.76 -8.38 6.38
C LEU A 224 15.06 -7.57 6.20
N GLU A 225 16.03 -8.14 5.49
CA GLU A 225 17.31 -7.48 5.24
C GLU A 225 17.14 -6.20 4.42
N HIS A 226 16.25 -6.18 3.41
CA HIS A 226 15.94 -4.99 2.63
C HIS A 226 15.37 -3.87 3.51
N VAL A 227 14.48 -4.21 4.45
CA VAL A 227 13.94 -3.25 5.44
C VAL A 227 15.06 -2.71 6.34
N MET A 228 15.94 -3.58 6.82
CA MET A 228 17.05 -3.19 7.70
C MET A 228 18.08 -2.31 6.98
N ASN A 229 18.38 -2.60 5.72
CA ASN A 229 19.33 -1.83 4.92
C ASN A 229 18.75 -0.49 4.44
N CYS A 230 17.45 -0.40 4.22
CA CYS A 230 16.79 0.86 3.87
C CYS A 230 16.83 1.91 4.99
N ARG A 231 17.13 1.50 6.24
CA ARG A 231 17.24 2.39 7.42
C ARG A 231 18.53 3.21 7.46
N ARG A 232 19.55 2.84 6.72
CA ARG A 232 20.87 3.49 6.68
C ARG A 232 20.89 4.57 5.61
#